data_a90d157534c39d04c64ddd7eeb74839f
#
_entry.id   a90d157534c39d04c64ddd7eeb74839f
#
_cell.length_a   1.000
_cell.length_b   1.000
_cell.length_c   1.000
_cell.angle_alpha   90.00
_cell.angle_beta   90.00
_cell.angle_gamma   90.00
#
_symmetry.space_group_name_H-M   'P 1'
#
loop_
_entity.id
_entity.type
_entity.pdbx_description
1 polymer ?
#
loop_
_entity_poly.entity_id
_entity_poly.type
_entity_poly.pdbx_seq_one_letter_code
_entity_poly.pdbx_strand_id
1 'polypeptide(L)'
;GVCVRNVSRVLDLKAGDVAITNHPGFGGSHLPDLTLIAPVFTEEDQLIGYVANRAHHAELGGISPGSMPPNAKSLEEEGVVFEPAFLVRDGKVDWSSIERTLTSCAYPTRGLRENQSDLAAQLASIRFGESELRKMVGYYELDTVRHYMASLKKRAAGALRSTFAGLTFEEQAAEEYLDNGAPIAVRIRRIDDKLVIDYAGSAEEQLTSYNATTAIVKSATLYVLRLLANQSIPLNEGFMDVVDINIPEGMLSPRFNQDPASCPPVVAGNVELSQRIVDTLIKAFGLAACSQGTMNNLIFGNHQFSYYETIAGGEGATSTGPGADGV
;
A
#
# COMPACT_ATOMS: atom_id res chain seq x y z
N GLY A 1 -3.60 -5.52 -5.84
CA GLY A 1 -5.05 -5.64 -5.90
C GLY A 1 -5.80 -4.31 -5.95
N VAL A 2 -5.84 -3.52 -4.85
CA VAL A 2 -6.67 -2.29 -4.79
C VAL A 2 -6.33 -1.31 -5.91
N CYS A 3 -5.05 -0.96 -6.07
CA CYS A 3 -4.60 -0.01 -7.08
C CYS A 3 -4.94 -0.49 -8.50
N VAL A 4 -4.67 -1.77 -8.83
CA VAL A 4 -5.00 -2.35 -10.13
C VAL A 4 -6.49 -2.22 -10.44
N ARG A 5 -7.37 -2.59 -9.50
CA ARG A 5 -8.83 -2.47 -9.69
C ARG A 5 -9.30 -1.04 -9.90
N ASN A 6 -8.75 -0.10 -9.13
CA ASN A 6 -9.18 1.29 -9.24
C ASN A 6 -8.72 1.91 -10.55
N VAL A 7 -7.48 1.66 -10.96
CA VAL A 7 -6.92 2.17 -12.23
C VAL A 7 -7.63 1.54 -13.43
N SER A 8 -7.87 0.22 -13.44
CA SER A 8 -8.55 -0.46 -14.56
C SER A 8 -10.04 -0.08 -14.73
N ARG A 9 -10.65 0.62 -13.75
CA ARG A 9 -11.99 1.17 -13.87
C ARG A 9 -12.04 2.51 -14.59
N VAL A 10 -10.94 3.26 -14.56
CA VAL A 10 -10.86 4.62 -15.13
C VAL A 10 -10.04 4.68 -16.43
N LEU A 11 -9.15 3.69 -16.65
CA LEU A 11 -8.38 3.56 -17.87
C LEU A 11 -8.74 2.27 -18.60
N ASP A 12 -9.13 2.40 -19.87
CA ASP A 12 -9.32 1.26 -20.79
C ASP A 12 -7.95 0.78 -21.30
N LEU A 13 -7.34 -0.14 -20.53
CA LEU A 13 -6.00 -0.68 -20.78
C LEU A 13 -6.06 -1.82 -21.80
N LYS A 14 -5.32 -1.69 -22.89
CA LYS A 14 -5.20 -2.66 -23.97
C LYS A 14 -3.86 -3.38 -23.93
N ALA A 15 -3.73 -4.44 -24.74
CA ALA A 15 -2.48 -5.16 -24.88
C ALA A 15 -1.32 -4.23 -25.22
N GLY A 16 -0.25 -4.27 -24.41
CA GLY A 16 0.92 -3.43 -24.59
C GLY A 16 0.90 -2.08 -23.85
N ASP A 17 -0.27 -1.65 -23.34
CA ASP A 17 -0.36 -0.44 -22.53
C ASP A 17 0.25 -0.64 -21.13
N VAL A 18 0.74 0.45 -20.53
CA VAL A 18 1.14 0.49 -19.13
C VAL A 18 0.61 1.77 -18.51
N ALA A 19 -0.16 1.63 -17.47
CA ALA A 19 -0.60 2.76 -16.64
C ALA A 19 0.42 3.08 -15.55
N ILE A 20 0.43 4.35 -15.12
CA ILE A 20 1.21 4.87 -14.00
C ILE A 20 0.27 5.62 -13.05
N THR A 21 0.50 5.49 -11.74
CA THR A 21 -0.11 6.31 -10.70
C THR A 21 0.64 6.19 -9.37
N ASN A 22 0.59 7.24 -8.54
CA ASN A 22 0.91 7.20 -7.12
C ASN A 22 -0.25 7.75 -6.27
N HIS A 23 -1.35 8.13 -6.91
CA HIS A 23 -2.44 8.85 -6.26
C HIS A 23 -3.07 8.02 -5.12
N PRO A 24 -3.15 8.57 -3.90
CA PRO A 24 -3.68 7.85 -2.72
C PRO A 24 -5.12 7.36 -2.89
N GLY A 25 -5.98 8.14 -3.54
CA GLY A 25 -7.38 7.77 -3.85
C GLY A 25 -7.53 6.57 -4.77
N PHE A 26 -6.50 6.24 -5.55
CA PHE A 26 -6.47 5.06 -6.43
C PHE A 26 -5.73 3.85 -5.82
N GLY A 27 -5.38 3.91 -4.54
CA GLY A 27 -4.70 2.82 -3.83
C GLY A 27 -3.19 3.01 -3.72
N GLY A 28 -2.71 4.25 -3.89
CA GLY A 28 -1.38 4.67 -3.48
C GLY A 28 -1.23 4.61 -1.96
N SER A 29 0.01 4.57 -1.49
CA SER A 29 0.37 4.67 -0.07
C SER A 29 0.75 6.10 0.29
N HIS A 30 1.88 6.55 -0.23
CA HIS A 30 2.39 7.92 -0.20
C HIS A 30 3.02 8.22 -1.56
N LEU A 31 3.28 9.49 -1.88
CA LEU A 31 3.62 9.87 -3.25
C LEU A 31 4.91 9.25 -3.81
N PRO A 32 5.98 9.02 -3.02
CA PRO A 32 7.18 8.35 -3.54
C PRO A 32 6.95 6.96 -4.14
N ASP A 33 5.85 6.27 -3.79
CA ASP A 33 5.52 4.93 -4.26
C ASP A 33 4.81 4.93 -5.62
N LEU A 34 5.56 5.10 -6.70
CA LEU A 34 5.01 4.99 -8.06
C LEU A 34 4.63 3.55 -8.41
N THR A 35 3.41 3.36 -8.89
CA THR A 35 2.88 2.05 -9.29
C THR A 35 2.70 2.01 -10.80
N LEU A 36 3.28 0.99 -11.45
CA LEU A 36 3.01 0.65 -12.85
C LEU A 36 2.09 -0.55 -12.94
N ILE A 37 1.17 -0.54 -13.92
CA ILE A 37 0.17 -1.59 -14.13
C ILE A 37 0.03 -1.87 -15.62
N ALA A 38 0.15 -3.15 -16.01
CA ALA A 38 -0.09 -3.60 -17.38
C ALA A 38 -1.07 -4.76 -17.43
N PRO A 39 -2.04 -4.76 -18.34
CA PRO A 39 -2.87 -5.92 -18.62
C PRO A 39 -2.07 -6.93 -19.44
N VAL A 40 -2.29 -8.21 -19.22
CA VAL A 40 -1.66 -9.29 -19.97
C VAL A 40 -2.73 -10.07 -20.71
N PHE A 41 -2.59 -10.15 -22.03
CA PHE A 41 -3.51 -10.84 -22.90
C PHE A 41 -2.83 -12.03 -23.58
N THR A 42 -3.62 -13.04 -23.96
CA THR A 42 -3.20 -14.11 -24.87
C THR A 42 -3.07 -13.57 -26.30
N GLU A 43 -2.57 -14.40 -27.22
CA GLU A 43 -2.54 -14.07 -28.66
C GLU A 43 -3.94 -13.90 -29.27
N GLU A 44 -4.96 -14.57 -28.67
CA GLU A 44 -6.37 -14.46 -29.07
C GLU A 44 -7.12 -13.31 -28.35
N ASP A 45 -6.39 -12.34 -27.80
CA ASP A 45 -6.94 -11.17 -27.12
C ASP A 45 -7.79 -11.48 -25.87
N GLN A 46 -7.50 -12.59 -25.19
CA GLN A 46 -8.15 -12.92 -23.91
C GLN A 46 -7.33 -12.40 -22.74
N LEU A 47 -7.94 -11.63 -21.86
CA LEU A 47 -7.26 -11.11 -20.65
C LEU A 47 -6.88 -12.27 -19.72
N ILE A 48 -5.59 -12.46 -19.48
CA ILE A 48 -5.05 -13.40 -18.49
C ILE A 48 -5.16 -12.80 -17.08
N GLY A 49 -4.73 -11.55 -16.94
CA GLY A 49 -4.67 -10.82 -15.68
C GLY A 49 -3.85 -9.54 -15.84
N TYR A 50 -3.29 -9.07 -14.74
CA TYR A 50 -2.47 -7.85 -14.70
C TYR A 50 -1.12 -8.14 -14.06
N VAL A 51 -0.09 -7.48 -14.56
CA VAL A 51 1.21 -7.36 -13.90
C VAL A 51 1.32 -5.95 -13.33
N ALA A 52 1.78 -5.84 -12.10
CA ALA A 52 2.00 -4.55 -11.48
C ALA A 52 3.25 -4.59 -10.61
N ASN A 53 3.99 -3.50 -10.59
CA ASN A 53 5.05 -3.25 -9.62
C ASN A 53 4.86 -1.91 -8.95
N ARG A 54 5.53 -1.73 -7.81
CA ARG A 54 5.60 -0.48 -7.08
C ARG A 54 7.04 -0.27 -6.66
N ALA A 55 7.57 0.91 -6.92
CA ALA A 55 8.90 1.30 -6.47
C ALA A 55 8.81 2.61 -5.69
N HIS A 56 9.60 2.69 -4.63
CA HIS A 56 9.82 3.91 -3.87
C HIS A 56 10.87 4.75 -4.58
N HIS A 57 10.48 5.91 -5.09
CA HIS A 57 11.38 6.89 -5.70
C HIS A 57 12.01 7.75 -4.60
N ALA A 58 13.31 7.94 -4.64
CA ALA A 58 14.03 8.68 -3.61
C ALA A 58 13.65 10.17 -3.54
N GLU A 59 13.12 10.72 -4.64
CA GLU A 59 12.79 12.14 -4.75
C GLU A 59 11.66 12.34 -5.79
N LEU A 60 10.53 12.87 -5.36
CA LEU A 60 9.39 13.22 -6.21
C LEU A 60 8.86 14.64 -5.93
N GLY A 61 9.75 15.59 -5.68
CA GLY A 61 9.36 16.98 -5.38
C GLY A 61 8.85 17.17 -3.95
N GLY A 62 7.89 18.07 -3.79
CA GLY A 62 7.40 18.45 -2.48
C GLY A 62 8.22 19.55 -1.82
N ILE A 63 7.74 20.05 -0.68
CA ILE A 63 8.37 21.15 0.05
C ILE A 63 9.71 20.79 0.70
N SER A 64 9.96 19.48 0.89
CA SER A 64 11.23 18.98 1.46
C SER A 64 11.90 17.98 0.52
N PRO A 65 13.24 17.98 0.40
CA PRO A 65 13.97 16.93 -0.30
C PRO A 65 13.63 15.55 0.26
N GLY A 66 13.56 14.55 -0.63
CA GLY A 66 13.18 13.18 -0.28
C GLY A 66 11.68 12.95 -0.21
N SER A 67 10.86 13.97 -0.49
CA SER A 67 9.38 13.86 -0.65
C SER A 67 8.64 13.22 0.54
N MET A 68 9.14 13.48 1.76
CA MET A 68 8.53 13.01 3.00
C MET A 68 8.46 14.15 4.05
N PRO A 69 7.79 15.27 3.73
CA PRO A 69 7.71 16.41 4.64
C PRO A 69 6.77 16.12 5.82
N PRO A 70 7.27 16.15 7.07
CA PRO A 70 6.44 15.84 8.25
C PRO A 70 5.39 16.93 8.55
N ASN A 71 5.57 18.12 8.00
CA ASN A 71 4.74 19.30 8.25
C ASN A 71 3.91 19.73 7.03
N ALA A 72 3.78 18.88 6.02
CA ALA A 72 2.89 19.11 4.89
C ALA A 72 1.43 19.31 5.35
N LYS A 73 0.72 20.21 4.68
CA LYS A 73 -0.68 20.54 4.92
C LYS A 73 -1.60 20.13 3.77
N SER A 74 -1.02 19.75 2.63
CA SER A 74 -1.73 19.26 1.47
C SER A 74 -0.92 18.17 0.77
N LEU A 75 -1.58 17.40 -0.08
CA LEU A 75 -0.94 16.38 -0.88
C LEU A 75 0.07 16.99 -1.86
N GLU A 76 -0.22 18.17 -2.42
CA GLU A 76 0.70 18.90 -3.31
C GLU A 76 2.03 19.25 -2.62
N GLU A 77 2.01 19.57 -1.33
CA GLU A 77 3.22 19.85 -0.55
C GLU A 77 4.07 18.60 -0.32
N GLU A 78 3.50 17.40 -0.39
CA GLU A 78 4.23 16.13 -0.26
C GLU A 78 5.02 15.77 -1.53
N GLY A 79 4.55 16.19 -2.70
CA GLY A 79 5.26 15.90 -3.95
C GLY A 79 4.39 15.88 -5.19
N VAL A 80 4.97 15.36 -6.27
CA VAL A 80 4.31 15.22 -7.57
C VAL A 80 3.24 14.14 -7.51
N VAL A 81 2.02 14.49 -7.90
CA VAL A 81 0.88 13.56 -7.96
C VAL A 81 0.68 13.09 -9.40
N PHE A 82 0.67 11.78 -9.58
CA PHE A 82 0.28 11.13 -10.82
C PHE A 82 -1.15 10.60 -10.68
N GLU A 83 -2.12 11.33 -11.23
CA GLU A 83 -3.41 10.73 -11.55
C GLU A 83 -3.21 9.50 -12.43
N PRO A 84 -4.14 8.50 -12.43
CA PRO A 84 -4.04 7.39 -13.35
C PRO A 84 -3.86 7.85 -14.80
N ALA A 85 -2.70 7.57 -15.39
CA ALA A 85 -2.33 7.99 -16.73
C ALA A 85 -1.61 6.87 -17.49
N PHE A 86 -1.46 7.01 -18.80
CA PHE A 86 -0.66 6.08 -19.60
C PHE A 86 0.81 6.48 -19.55
N LEU A 87 1.68 5.58 -19.08
CA LEU A 87 3.13 5.64 -19.31
C LEU A 87 3.47 5.10 -20.72
N VAL A 88 2.79 4.00 -21.11
CA VAL A 88 2.90 3.42 -22.44
C VAL A 88 1.52 3.31 -23.03
N ARG A 89 1.33 3.81 -24.25
CA ARG A 89 0.11 3.67 -25.03
C ARG A 89 0.46 3.29 -26.47
N ASP A 90 -0.25 2.31 -27.00
CA ASP A 90 0.00 1.79 -28.36
C ASP A 90 1.48 1.41 -28.59
N GLY A 91 2.13 0.83 -27.58
CA GLY A 91 3.54 0.41 -27.59
C GLY A 91 4.56 1.54 -27.49
N LYS A 92 4.14 2.79 -27.34
CA LYS A 92 5.03 3.97 -27.24
C LYS A 92 5.05 4.53 -25.82
N VAL A 93 6.26 4.75 -25.30
CA VAL A 93 6.45 5.43 -23.99
C VAL A 93 6.30 6.95 -24.21
N ASP A 94 5.44 7.58 -23.42
CA ASP A 94 5.25 9.04 -23.43
C ASP A 94 6.12 9.71 -22.35
N TRP A 95 7.44 9.72 -22.60
CA TRP A 95 8.39 10.38 -21.70
C TRP A 95 8.12 11.89 -21.58
N SER A 96 7.60 12.53 -22.63
CA SER A 96 7.35 13.96 -22.60
C SER A 96 6.21 14.35 -21.65
N SER A 97 5.18 13.53 -21.55
CA SER A 97 4.11 13.72 -20.57
C SER A 97 4.61 13.47 -19.15
N ILE A 98 5.39 12.43 -18.94
CA ILE A 98 5.99 12.11 -17.63
C ILE A 98 6.89 13.25 -17.16
N GLU A 99 7.80 13.73 -18.01
CA GLU A 99 8.68 14.85 -17.68
C GLU A 99 7.88 16.11 -17.34
N ARG A 100 6.84 16.42 -18.10
CA ARG A 100 5.96 17.56 -17.83
C ARG A 100 5.29 17.42 -16.46
N THR A 101 4.75 16.26 -16.12
CA THR A 101 4.14 16.01 -14.80
C THR A 101 5.16 16.19 -13.68
N LEU A 102 6.38 15.69 -13.86
CA LEU A 102 7.44 15.78 -12.86
C LEU A 102 7.98 17.22 -12.66
N THR A 103 7.88 18.09 -13.68
CA THR A 103 8.55 19.40 -13.68
C THR A 103 7.62 20.61 -13.68
N SER A 104 6.33 20.44 -14.01
CA SER A 104 5.40 21.55 -14.19
C SER A 104 4.33 21.65 -13.08
N CYS A 105 4.63 21.18 -11.89
CA CYS A 105 3.79 21.31 -10.69
C CYS A 105 4.36 22.37 -9.73
N ALA A 106 3.66 22.68 -8.65
CA ALA A 106 4.08 23.70 -7.67
C ALA A 106 5.42 23.35 -7.01
N TYR A 107 5.65 22.07 -6.73
CA TYR A 107 6.87 21.59 -6.09
C TYR A 107 7.50 20.46 -6.92
N PRO A 108 8.19 20.79 -8.03
CA PRO A 108 8.70 19.82 -8.98
C PRO A 108 9.81 18.94 -8.40
N THR A 109 10.04 17.78 -9.03
CA THR A 109 11.15 16.91 -8.67
C THR A 109 12.52 17.59 -8.85
N ARG A 110 13.43 17.28 -7.95
CA ARG A 110 14.85 17.67 -8.03
C ARG A 110 15.70 16.60 -8.70
N GLY A 111 15.17 15.40 -8.89
CA GLY A 111 15.82 14.18 -9.39
C GLY A 111 15.21 13.63 -10.68
N LEU A 112 14.95 14.49 -11.70
CA LEU A 112 14.29 14.08 -12.94
C LEU A 112 14.96 12.87 -13.63
N ARG A 113 16.31 12.86 -13.72
CA ARG A 113 17.06 11.78 -14.38
C ARG A 113 16.95 10.47 -13.63
N GLU A 114 17.02 10.53 -12.31
CA GLU A 114 16.84 9.38 -11.41
C GLU A 114 15.43 8.82 -11.55
N ASN A 115 14.41 9.68 -11.53
CA ASN A 115 13.01 9.24 -11.73
C ASN A 115 12.79 8.56 -13.08
N GLN A 116 13.38 9.11 -14.16
CA GLN A 116 13.29 8.49 -15.50
C GLN A 116 14.00 7.12 -15.54
N SER A 117 15.17 7.00 -14.88
CA SER A 117 15.91 5.74 -14.79
C SER A 117 15.14 4.67 -14.00
N ASP A 118 14.55 5.05 -12.88
CA ASP A 118 13.73 4.17 -12.04
C ASP A 118 12.46 3.72 -12.78
N LEU A 119 11.77 4.64 -13.46
CA LEU A 119 10.62 4.31 -14.30
C LEU A 119 10.99 3.37 -15.46
N ALA A 120 12.16 3.55 -16.08
CA ALA A 120 12.63 2.65 -17.13
C ALA A 120 12.90 1.24 -16.58
N ALA A 121 13.49 1.14 -15.37
CA ALA A 121 13.71 -0.14 -14.68
C ALA A 121 12.37 -0.80 -14.27
N GLN A 122 11.42 -0.03 -13.74
CA GLN A 122 10.07 -0.52 -13.44
C GLN A 122 9.38 -1.05 -14.70
N LEU A 123 9.47 -0.32 -15.83
CA LEU A 123 8.89 -0.74 -17.10
C LEU A 123 9.52 -2.04 -17.62
N ALA A 124 10.84 -2.19 -17.51
CA ALA A 124 11.52 -3.44 -17.86
C ALA A 124 11.01 -4.62 -16.99
N SER A 125 10.83 -4.41 -15.69
CA SER A 125 10.25 -5.39 -14.78
C SER A 125 8.81 -5.77 -15.17
N ILE A 126 7.96 -4.80 -15.55
CA ILE A 126 6.60 -5.06 -16.07
C ILE A 126 6.67 -5.94 -17.32
N ARG A 127 7.51 -5.61 -18.30
CA ARG A 127 7.64 -6.40 -19.54
C ARG A 127 8.13 -7.81 -19.28
N PHE A 128 9.04 -7.98 -18.33
CA PHE A 128 9.47 -9.31 -17.89
C PHE A 128 8.31 -10.11 -17.29
N GLY A 129 7.55 -9.50 -16.36
CA GLY A 129 6.38 -10.14 -15.74
C GLY A 129 5.29 -10.52 -16.75
N GLU A 130 5.02 -9.66 -17.76
CA GLU A 130 4.10 -9.98 -18.86
C GLU A 130 4.58 -11.21 -19.64
N SER A 131 5.87 -11.25 -19.99
CA SER A 131 6.47 -12.39 -20.71
C SER A 131 6.34 -13.68 -19.92
N GLU A 132 6.67 -13.66 -18.62
CA GLU A 132 6.59 -14.86 -17.77
C GLU A 132 5.14 -15.35 -17.60
N LEU A 133 4.18 -14.45 -17.46
CA LEU A 133 2.77 -14.85 -17.36
C LEU A 133 2.25 -15.47 -18.68
N ARG A 134 2.66 -14.92 -19.85
CA ARG A 134 2.35 -15.53 -21.15
C ARG A 134 3.01 -16.89 -21.32
N LYS A 135 4.28 -17.05 -20.94
CA LYS A 135 4.97 -18.35 -20.96
C LYS A 135 4.24 -19.37 -20.10
N MET A 136 3.80 -18.97 -18.90
CA MET A 136 3.04 -19.87 -18.01
C MET A 136 1.75 -20.36 -18.70
N VAL A 137 1.03 -19.46 -19.38
CA VAL A 137 -0.17 -19.85 -20.16
C VAL A 137 0.19 -20.74 -21.34
N GLY A 138 1.30 -20.49 -22.03
CA GLY A 138 1.79 -21.33 -23.11
C GLY A 138 2.17 -22.78 -22.69
N TYR A 139 2.63 -22.94 -21.42
CA TYR A 139 2.97 -24.26 -20.86
C TYR A 139 1.78 -25.02 -20.30
N TYR A 140 0.84 -24.31 -19.62
CA TYR A 140 -0.19 -24.94 -18.80
C TYR A 140 -1.60 -24.67 -19.28
N GLU A 141 -1.76 -23.94 -20.36
CA GLU A 141 -3.04 -23.45 -20.90
C GLU A 141 -3.73 -22.42 -19.96
N LEU A 142 -4.53 -21.55 -20.53
CA LEU A 142 -5.16 -20.43 -19.82
C LEU A 142 -6.08 -20.88 -18.67
N ASP A 143 -6.90 -21.91 -18.91
CA ASP A 143 -7.85 -22.39 -17.90
C ASP A 143 -7.15 -23.02 -16.70
N THR A 144 -6.05 -23.73 -16.93
CA THR A 144 -5.21 -24.26 -15.85
C THR A 144 -4.61 -23.13 -15.02
N VAL A 145 -4.03 -22.11 -15.64
CA VAL A 145 -3.44 -20.95 -14.93
C VAL A 145 -4.51 -20.24 -14.11
N ARG A 146 -5.67 -19.94 -14.69
CA ARG A 146 -6.80 -19.33 -13.98
C ARG A 146 -7.29 -20.18 -12.82
N HIS A 147 -7.37 -21.51 -13.00
CA HIS A 147 -7.75 -22.44 -11.93
C HIS A 147 -6.79 -22.35 -10.74
N TYR A 148 -5.47 -22.35 -10.98
CA TYR A 148 -4.49 -22.26 -9.89
C TYR A 148 -4.45 -20.88 -9.24
N MET A 149 -4.62 -19.79 -9.98
CA MET A 149 -4.79 -18.46 -9.40
C MET A 149 -5.99 -18.41 -8.44
N ALA A 150 -7.14 -18.97 -8.84
CA ALA A 150 -8.32 -19.06 -7.98
C ALA A 150 -8.09 -19.99 -6.77
N SER A 151 -7.37 -21.09 -6.97
CA SER A 151 -7.05 -22.05 -5.91
C SER A 151 -6.13 -21.46 -4.84
N LEU A 152 -5.16 -20.63 -5.23
CA LEU A 152 -4.30 -19.89 -4.28
C LEU A 152 -5.12 -18.95 -3.40
N LYS A 153 -6.12 -18.24 -3.96
CA LYS A 153 -7.05 -17.40 -3.20
C LYS A 153 -7.87 -18.23 -2.21
N LYS A 154 -8.47 -19.34 -2.68
CA LYS A 154 -9.26 -20.24 -1.82
C LYS A 154 -8.41 -20.83 -0.68
N ARG A 155 -7.15 -21.20 -0.97
CA ARG A 155 -6.21 -21.70 0.05
C ARG A 155 -5.94 -20.65 1.14
N ALA A 156 -5.71 -19.40 0.75
CA ALA A 156 -5.48 -18.30 1.69
C ALA A 156 -6.72 -18.06 2.58
N ALA A 157 -7.91 -17.99 1.98
CA ALA A 157 -9.18 -17.89 2.71
C ALA A 157 -9.40 -19.07 3.66
N GLY A 158 -9.15 -20.30 3.21
CA GLY A 158 -9.31 -21.52 4.02
C GLY A 158 -8.39 -21.56 5.24
N ALA A 159 -7.15 -21.11 5.08
CA ALA A 159 -6.20 -21.02 6.19
C ALA A 159 -6.65 -20.04 7.27
N LEU A 160 -7.15 -18.85 6.89
CA LEU A 160 -7.72 -17.92 7.84
C LEU A 160 -8.98 -18.44 8.52
N ARG A 161 -9.90 -19.10 7.79
CA ARG A 161 -11.06 -19.76 8.42
C ARG A 161 -10.64 -20.73 9.52
N SER A 162 -9.65 -21.57 9.23
CA SER A 162 -9.12 -22.51 10.24
C SER A 162 -8.55 -21.76 11.45
N THR A 163 -7.85 -20.66 11.23
CA THR A 163 -7.34 -19.81 12.31
C THR A 163 -8.47 -19.20 13.14
N PHE A 164 -9.50 -18.66 12.48
CA PHE A 164 -10.63 -18.02 13.16
C PHE A 164 -11.47 -19.02 13.98
N ALA A 165 -11.58 -20.27 13.52
CA ALA A 165 -12.24 -21.32 14.29
C ALA A 165 -11.56 -21.61 15.63
N GLY A 166 -10.27 -21.34 15.76
CA GLY A 166 -9.49 -21.47 17.01
C GLY A 166 -9.60 -20.28 17.95
N LEU A 167 -10.19 -19.17 17.53
CA LEU A 167 -10.34 -17.98 18.39
C LEU A 167 -11.43 -18.23 19.44
N THR A 168 -11.11 -17.89 20.70
CA THR A 168 -11.99 -18.14 21.86
C THR A 168 -12.90 -16.96 22.22
N PHE A 169 -12.70 -15.80 21.59
CA PHE A 169 -13.51 -14.60 21.82
C PHE A 169 -14.61 -14.45 20.76
N GLU A 170 -15.67 -13.75 21.10
CA GLU A 170 -16.71 -13.29 20.17
C GLU A 170 -16.42 -11.85 19.71
N GLU A 171 -15.99 -10.99 20.65
CA GLU A 171 -15.62 -9.60 20.38
C GLU A 171 -14.36 -9.22 21.17
N GLN A 172 -13.50 -8.43 20.54
CA GLN A 172 -12.35 -7.76 21.16
C GLN A 172 -12.26 -6.32 20.64
N ALA A 173 -11.70 -5.43 21.45
CA ALA A 173 -11.46 -4.05 21.06
C ALA A 173 -10.15 -3.54 21.65
N ALA A 174 -9.53 -2.60 20.95
CA ALA A 174 -8.37 -1.87 21.44
C ALA A 174 -8.38 -0.45 20.88
N GLU A 175 -7.70 0.42 21.59
CA GLU A 175 -7.50 1.81 21.20
C GLU A 175 -6.05 2.19 21.50
N GLU A 176 -5.42 2.92 20.60
CA GLU A 176 -4.10 3.52 20.72
C GLU A 176 -4.17 4.97 20.24
N TYR A 177 -3.19 5.75 20.60
CA TYR A 177 -3.15 7.17 20.30
C TYR A 177 -1.86 7.54 19.58
N LEU A 178 -1.98 8.47 18.62
CA LEU A 178 -0.83 9.17 18.08
C LEU A 178 -0.34 10.23 19.08
N ASP A 179 0.86 10.77 18.90
CA ASP A 179 1.45 11.77 19.79
C ASP A 179 0.64 13.07 19.89
N ASN A 180 -0.16 13.38 18.87
CA ASN A 180 -1.10 14.52 18.88
C ASN A 180 -2.42 14.21 19.60
N GLY A 181 -2.59 13.03 20.17
CA GLY A 181 -3.79 12.57 20.86
C GLY A 181 -4.88 12.01 19.97
N ALA A 182 -4.66 11.90 18.65
CA ALA A 182 -5.64 11.31 17.74
C ALA A 182 -5.78 9.81 17.96
N PRO A 183 -6.99 9.27 18.24
CA PRO A 183 -7.21 7.85 18.49
C PRO A 183 -7.20 7.03 17.20
N ILE A 184 -6.67 5.81 17.30
CA ILE A 184 -6.90 4.70 16.38
C ILE A 184 -7.64 3.63 17.18
N ALA A 185 -8.91 3.42 16.86
CA ALA A 185 -9.75 2.43 17.49
C ALA A 185 -9.98 1.24 16.57
N VAL A 186 -10.01 0.04 17.13
CA VAL A 186 -10.37 -1.17 16.41
C VAL A 186 -11.32 -2.03 17.26
N ARG A 187 -12.35 -2.55 16.60
CA ARG A 187 -13.24 -3.57 17.16
C ARG A 187 -13.23 -4.78 16.24
N ILE A 188 -12.99 -5.94 16.79
CA ILE A 188 -12.90 -7.21 16.06
C ILE A 188 -14.04 -8.09 16.54
N ARG A 189 -14.92 -8.52 15.64
CA ARG A 189 -16.01 -9.45 15.93
C ARG A 189 -15.90 -10.69 15.08
N ARG A 190 -16.13 -11.84 15.67
CA ARG A 190 -16.29 -13.08 14.93
C ARG A 190 -17.77 -13.29 14.63
N ILE A 191 -18.08 -13.44 13.35
CA ILE A 191 -19.43 -13.71 12.86
C ILE A 191 -19.34 -14.94 11.96
N ASP A 192 -19.87 -16.06 12.43
CA ASP A 192 -19.74 -17.36 11.76
C ASP A 192 -18.27 -17.74 11.48
N ASP A 193 -17.91 -17.89 10.22
CA ASP A 193 -16.56 -18.22 9.74
C ASP A 193 -15.74 -17.01 9.29
N LYS A 194 -16.21 -15.78 9.60
CA LYS A 194 -15.58 -14.52 9.21
C LYS A 194 -15.18 -13.67 10.41
N LEU A 195 -14.24 -12.76 10.18
CA LEU A 195 -13.98 -11.62 11.05
C LEU A 195 -14.54 -10.34 10.45
N VAL A 196 -15.17 -9.55 11.28
CA VAL A 196 -15.50 -8.14 11.01
C VAL A 196 -14.51 -7.29 11.81
N ILE A 197 -13.72 -6.48 11.13
CA ILE A 197 -12.76 -5.56 11.73
C ILE A 197 -13.25 -4.15 11.45
N ASP A 198 -13.63 -3.45 12.51
CA ASP A 198 -14.28 -2.15 12.45
C ASP A 198 -13.36 -1.09 13.09
N TYR A 199 -13.01 -0.08 12.32
CA TYR A 199 -12.19 1.07 12.74
C TYR A 199 -13.02 2.27 13.18
N ALA A 200 -14.32 2.11 13.37
CA ALA A 200 -15.19 3.18 13.92
C ALA A 200 -14.70 3.63 15.30
N GLY A 201 -14.65 4.94 15.51
CA GLY A 201 -14.07 5.55 16.71
C GLY A 201 -12.63 6.06 16.50
N SER A 202 -12.01 5.75 15.38
CA SER A 202 -10.75 6.42 14.98
C SER A 202 -11.00 7.90 14.64
N ALA A 203 -9.94 8.71 14.72
CA ALA A 203 -10.01 10.15 14.57
C ALA A 203 -10.55 10.61 13.19
N GLU A 204 -11.11 11.80 13.18
CA GLU A 204 -11.45 12.55 11.97
C GLU A 204 -10.20 12.83 11.13
N GLU A 205 -10.40 13.21 9.85
CA GLU A 205 -9.33 13.62 8.95
C GLU A 205 -8.46 14.72 9.59
N GLN A 206 -7.14 14.52 9.54
CA GLN A 206 -6.18 15.42 10.15
C GLN A 206 -5.70 16.48 9.16
N LEU A 207 -5.49 17.72 9.66
CA LEU A 207 -4.89 18.81 8.89
C LEU A 207 -3.36 18.70 8.75
N THR A 208 -2.81 17.59 9.19
CA THR A 208 -1.38 17.25 9.16
C THR A 208 -1.18 15.98 8.35
N SER A 209 0.07 15.57 8.13
CA SER A 209 0.41 14.32 7.42
C SER A 209 -0.09 13.02 8.09
N TYR A 210 -0.71 13.10 9.26
CA TYR A 210 -1.27 11.96 10.00
C TYR A 210 -2.60 11.47 9.43
N ASN A 211 -2.61 11.10 8.13
CA ASN A 211 -3.71 10.42 7.48
C ASN A 211 -3.19 9.15 6.78
N ALA A 212 -3.97 8.11 6.75
CA ALA A 212 -3.64 6.87 6.05
C ALA A 212 -4.69 6.53 4.99
N THR A 213 -4.25 6.01 3.86
CA THR A 213 -5.17 5.53 2.84
C THR A 213 -5.80 4.21 3.26
N THR A 214 -7.00 3.90 2.74
CA THR A 214 -7.64 2.59 2.98
C THR A 214 -6.75 1.42 2.52
N ALA A 215 -5.85 1.64 1.57
CA ALA A 215 -4.89 0.63 1.12
C ALA A 215 -3.87 0.30 2.21
N ILE A 216 -3.37 1.30 2.93
CA ILE A 216 -2.48 1.14 4.09
C ILE A 216 -3.20 0.39 5.21
N VAL A 217 -4.41 0.81 5.58
CA VAL A 217 -5.19 0.16 6.65
C VAL A 217 -5.41 -1.32 6.34
N LYS A 218 -5.84 -1.63 5.11
CA LYS A 218 -6.01 -3.02 4.65
C LYS A 218 -4.71 -3.81 4.66
N SER A 219 -3.59 -3.20 4.25
CA SER A 219 -2.29 -3.87 4.25
C SER A 219 -1.80 -4.19 5.67
N ALA A 220 -1.93 -3.24 6.60
CA ALA A 220 -1.61 -3.43 8.01
C ALA A 220 -2.48 -4.53 8.64
N THR A 221 -3.79 -4.51 8.35
CA THR A 221 -4.72 -5.55 8.79
C THR A 221 -4.32 -6.94 8.27
N LEU A 222 -4.04 -7.05 6.97
CA LEU A 222 -3.63 -8.32 6.36
C LEU A 222 -2.29 -8.83 6.92
N TYR A 223 -1.37 -7.93 7.25
CA TYR A 223 -0.11 -8.28 7.90
C TYR A 223 -0.37 -8.98 9.24
N VAL A 224 -1.18 -8.38 10.12
CA VAL A 224 -1.50 -8.97 11.42
C VAL A 224 -2.27 -10.29 11.30
N LEU A 225 -3.23 -10.37 10.37
CA LEU A 225 -3.96 -11.61 10.12
C LEU A 225 -3.04 -12.75 9.63
N ARG A 226 -1.99 -12.42 8.87
CA ARG A 226 -0.98 -13.39 8.47
C ARG A 226 -0.12 -13.85 9.65
N LEU A 227 0.25 -12.94 10.57
CA LEU A 227 0.92 -13.31 11.82
C LEU A 227 0.04 -14.24 12.66
N LEU A 228 -1.24 -13.90 12.81
CA LEU A 228 -2.23 -14.70 13.54
C LEU A 228 -2.38 -16.11 12.95
N ALA A 229 -2.38 -16.24 11.62
CA ALA A 229 -2.48 -17.52 10.93
C ALA A 229 -1.28 -18.44 11.19
N ASN A 230 -0.10 -17.87 11.48
CA ASN A 230 1.14 -18.59 11.74
C ASN A 230 1.43 -19.73 10.76
N GLN A 231 1.16 -19.51 9.47
CA GLN A 231 1.31 -20.49 8.41
C GLN A 231 2.02 -19.85 7.21
N SER A 232 2.79 -20.64 6.48
CA SER A 232 3.40 -20.21 5.21
C SER A 232 2.34 -20.16 4.11
N ILE A 233 1.60 -19.05 4.07
CA ILE A 233 0.55 -18.79 3.07
C ILE A 233 0.99 -17.61 2.20
N PRO A 234 0.93 -17.72 0.87
CA PRO A 234 1.16 -16.57 0.01
C PRO A 234 0.15 -15.46 0.30
N LEU A 235 0.64 -14.24 0.55
CA LEU A 235 -0.23 -13.09 0.75
C LEU A 235 -0.96 -12.79 -0.56
N ASN A 236 -2.29 -12.88 -0.54
CA ASN A 236 -3.14 -12.58 -1.68
C ASN A 236 -4.53 -12.10 -1.21
N GLU A 237 -5.37 -11.67 -2.14
CA GLU A 237 -6.70 -11.15 -1.83
C GLU A 237 -7.71 -12.18 -1.31
N GLY A 238 -7.39 -13.47 -1.31
CA GLY A 238 -8.22 -14.49 -0.68
C GLY A 238 -8.42 -14.28 0.83
N PHE A 239 -7.49 -13.56 1.48
CA PHE A 239 -7.69 -13.12 2.86
C PHE A 239 -8.95 -12.25 3.03
N MET A 240 -9.28 -11.42 2.02
CA MET A 240 -10.44 -10.55 2.06
C MET A 240 -11.78 -11.27 1.83
N ASP A 241 -11.75 -12.54 1.40
CA ASP A 241 -12.97 -13.34 1.22
C ASP A 241 -13.60 -13.75 2.57
N VAL A 242 -12.83 -13.65 3.65
CA VAL A 242 -13.21 -14.08 5.01
C VAL A 242 -13.06 -12.98 6.06
N VAL A 243 -12.76 -11.76 5.64
CA VAL A 243 -12.61 -10.59 6.51
C VAL A 243 -13.35 -9.40 5.91
N ASP A 244 -14.29 -8.87 6.66
CA ASP A 244 -14.98 -7.64 6.33
C ASP A 244 -14.31 -6.50 7.11
N ILE A 245 -13.75 -5.51 6.42
CA ILE A 245 -13.07 -4.37 7.03
C ILE A 245 -13.91 -3.12 6.82
N ASN A 246 -14.45 -2.57 7.92
CA ASN A 246 -15.11 -1.28 7.94
C ASN A 246 -14.11 -0.18 8.30
N ILE A 247 -13.90 0.76 7.37
CA ILE A 247 -13.02 1.92 7.56
C ILE A 247 -13.89 3.14 7.32
N PRO A 248 -14.36 3.81 8.38
CA PRO A 248 -15.14 5.03 8.23
C PRO A 248 -14.31 6.15 7.64
N GLU A 249 -14.97 7.11 7.03
CA GLU A 249 -14.32 8.33 6.58
C GLU A 249 -13.67 9.06 7.74
N GLY A 250 -12.47 9.58 7.51
CA GLY A 250 -11.66 10.24 8.54
C GLY A 250 -10.16 9.99 8.31
N MET A 251 -9.38 10.01 9.38
CA MET A 251 -7.92 9.85 9.35
C MET A 251 -7.45 8.57 8.61
N LEU A 252 -8.23 7.47 8.68
CA LEU A 252 -7.91 6.18 8.06
C LEU A 252 -8.53 6.00 6.65
N SER A 253 -9.30 6.97 6.21
CA SER A 253 -9.96 7.01 4.89
C SER A 253 -10.25 8.46 4.50
N PRO A 254 -9.21 9.30 4.31
CA PRO A 254 -9.40 10.69 3.94
C PRO A 254 -9.98 10.82 2.53
N ARG A 255 -10.62 11.95 2.26
CA ARG A 255 -11.19 12.25 0.96
C ARG A 255 -10.16 12.84 0.03
N PHE A 256 -10.15 12.37 -1.23
CA PHE A 256 -9.34 12.94 -2.29
C PHE A 256 -10.23 13.46 -3.41
N ASN A 257 -9.83 14.56 -3.99
CA ASN A 257 -10.42 15.17 -5.16
C ASN A 257 -9.37 15.41 -6.26
N GLN A 258 -9.73 16.07 -7.35
CA GLN A 258 -8.83 16.30 -8.49
C GLN A 258 -7.76 17.37 -8.25
N ASP A 259 -7.90 18.19 -7.21
CA ASP A 259 -6.94 19.24 -6.87
C ASP A 259 -6.07 18.83 -5.69
N PRO A 260 -4.79 18.44 -5.92
CA PRO A 260 -3.89 18.02 -4.86
C PRO A 260 -3.64 19.08 -3.75
N ALA A 261 -3.80 20.38 -4.08
CA ALA A 261 -3.65 21.46 -3.10
C ALA A 261 -4.76 21.46 -2.03
N SER A 262 -5.92 20.87 -2.36
CA SER A 262 -7.06 20.72 -1.46
C SER A 262 -7.24 19.30 -0.91
N CYS A 263 -6.34 18.37 -1.23
CA CYS A 263 -6.32 17.03 -0.69
C CYS A 263 -5.49 16.96 0.59
N PRO A 264 -5.89 16.16 1.58
CA PRO A 264 -5.13 15.98 2.81
C PRO A 264 -3.79 15.28 2.54
N PRO A 265 -2.72 15.64 3.27
CA PRO A 265 -1.45 14.96 3.20
C PRO A 265 -1.52 13.58 3.87
N VAL A 266 -0.70 12.62 3.41
CA VAL A 266 -0.77 11.21 3.83
C VAL A 266 0.59 10.57 4.10
N VAL A 267 1.67 11.32 4.09
CA VAL A 267 3.03 10.74 4.19
C VAL A 267 3.24 9.95 5.48
N ALA A 268 2.71 10.41 6.61
CA ALA A 268 2.80 9.69 7.88
C ALA A 268 1.94 8.40 7.92
N GLY A 269 1.01 8.24 6.99
CA GLY A 269 0.23 7.01 6.86
C GLY A 269 1.08 5.77 6.70
N ASN A 270 2.18 5.89 5.95
CA ASN A 270 3.08 4.77 5.65
C ASN A 270 4.11 4.50 6.77
N VAL A 271 4.42 5.47 7.61
CA VAL A 271 5.47 5.36 8.64
C VAL A 271 4.92 5.31 10.06
N GLU A 272 3.93 6.14 10.39
CA GLU A 272 3.36 6.23 11.74
C GLU A 272 2.07 5.40 11.86
N LEU A 273 1.06 5.72 11.03
CA LEU A 273 -0.25 5.09 11.18
C LEU A 273 -0.22 3.60 10.87
N SER A 274 0.57 3.17 9.87
CA SER A 274 0.70 1.74 9.56
C SER A 274 1.21 0.94 10.76
N GLN A 275 2.24 1.45 11.46
CA GLN A 275 2.80 0.83 12.65
C GLN A 275 1.80 0.84 13.81
N ARG A 276 1.14 1.98 14.04
CA ARG A 276 0.16 2.12 15.11
C ARG A 276 -1.09 1.26 14.89
N ILE A 277 -1.55 1.12 13.63
CA ILE A 277 -2.64 0.18 13.28
C ILE A 277 -2.25 -1.26 13.58
N VAL A 278 -1.00 -1.65 13.23
CA VAL A 278 -0.47 -2.99 13.55
C VAL A 278 -0.45 -3.22 15.05
N ASP A 279 0.09 -2.28 15.83
CA ASP A 279 0.14 -2.38 17.29
C ASP A 279 -1.27 -2.46 17.91
N THR A 280 -2.22 -1.65 17.43
CA THR A 280 -3.61 -1.69 17.90
C THR A 280 -4.26 -3.04 17.65
N LEU A 281 -4.03 -3.64 16.48
CA LEU A 281 -4.53 -4.97 16.13
C LEU A 281 -3.85 -6.06 16.97
N ILE A 282 -2.51 -6.01 17.14
CA ILE A 282 -1.76 -6.95 17.98
C ILE A 282 -2.27 -6.93 19.42
N LYS A 283 -2.55 -5.72 19.95
CA LYS A 283 -3.14 -5.53 21.26
C LYS A 283 -4.55 -6.12 21.34
N ALA A 284 -5.40 -5.84 20.34
CA ALA A 284 -6.77 -6.37 20.29
C ALA A 284 -6.82 -7.90 20.23
N PHE A 285 -5.89 -8.53 19.50
CA PHE A 285 -5.77 -9.99 19.45
C PHE A 285 -5.01 -10.59 20.67
N GLY A 286 -4.37 -9.76 21.50
CA GLY A 286 -3.57 -10.23 22.63
C GLY A 286 -2.32 -11.02 22.23
N LEU A 287 -1.70 -10.70 21.07
CA LEU A 287 -0.57 -11.46 20.53
C LEU A 287 0.76 -11.07 21.16
N ALA A 288 0.99 -9.78 21.37
CA ALA A 288 2.21 -9.23 21.93
C ALA A 288 1.95 -7.85 22.55
N ALA A 289 2.89 -7.35 23.34
CA ALA A 289 2.93 -5.95 23.73
C ALA A 289 3.26 -5.07 22.51
N CYS A 290 2.88 -3.79 22.57
CA CYS A 290 3.19 -2.84 21.50
C CYS A 290 4.71 -2.66 21.32
N SER A 291 5.12 -2.43 20.09
CA SER A 291 6.50 -2.05 19.74
C SER A 291 6.67 -0.52 19.88
N GLN A 292 7.68 0.07 19.21
CA GLN A 292 7.87 1.52 19.21
C GLN A 292 6.77 2.29 18.49
N GLY A 293 5.98 1.65 17.64
CA GLY A 293 4.83 2.23 16.95
C GLY A 293 5.15 3.24 15.84
N THR A 294 6.38 3.27 15.35
CA THR A 294 6.86 4.15 14.29
C THR A 294 7.95 3.49 13.46
N MET A 295 8.20 3.98 12.26
CA MET A 295 9.40 3.65 11.48
C MET A 295 10.41 4.78 11.66
N ASN A 296 11.50 4.53 12.40
CA ASN A 296 12.50 5.53 12.74
C ASN A 296 13.45 5.79 11.58
N ASN A 297 13.22 6.86 10.85
CA ASN A 297 14.11 7.32 9.78
C ASN A 297 14.99 8.47 10.27
N LEU A 298 16.30 8.28 10.18
CA LEU A 298 17.28 9.34 10.38
C LEU A 298 17.68 9.89 9.02
N ILE A 299 17.35 11.15 8.77
CA ILE A 299 17.69 11.84 7.52
C ILE A 299 18.42 13.13 7.88
N PHE A 300 19.61 13.32 7.33
CA PHE A 300 20.33 14.58 7.42
C PHE A 300 21.25 14.78 6.22
N GLY A 301 21.67 16.01 5.98
CA GLY A 301 22.55 16.35 4.87
C GLY A 301 22.67 17.84 4.66
N ASN A 302 23.35 18.19 3.57
CA ASN A 302 23.51 19.56 3.07
C ASN A 302 23.57 19.56 1.54
N HIS A 303 24.06 20.66 0.91
CA HIS A 303 24.18 20.76 -0.54
C HIS A 303 25.23 19.81 -1.18
N GLN A 304 26.04 19.11 -0.38
CA GLN A 304 27.11 18.22 -0.85
C GLN A 304 26.80 16.73 -0.63
N PHE A 305 25.99 16.39 0.37
CA PHE A 305 25.67 15.01 0.69
C PHE A 305 24.28 14.91 1.34
N SER A 306 23.69 13.71 1.24
CA SER A 306 22.54 13.30 2.04
C SER A 306 22.85 11.96 2.71
N TYR A 307 22.32 11.78 3.91
CA TYR A 307 22.34 10.52 4.65
C TYR A 307 20.90 10.11 4.97
N TYR A 308 20.60 8.84 4.76
CA TYR A 308 19.34 8.24 5.08
C TYR A 308 19.57 6.87 5.70
N GLU A 309 18.97 6.62 6.85
CA GLU A 309 19.02 5.33 7.53
C GLU A 309 17.70 5.06 8.24
N THR A 310 17.20 3.83 8.16
CA THR A 310 16.13 3.34 9.02
C THR A 310 16.75 2.69 10.25
N ILE A 311 16.53 3.30 11.42
CA ILE A 311 17.04 2.79 12.69
C ILE A 311 16.11 1.69 13.19
N ALA A 312 16.66 0.52 13.51
CA ALA A 312 15.90 -0.58 14.06
C ALA A 312 15.27 -0.20 15.41
N GLY A 313 14.04 -0.67 15.62
CA GLY A 313 13.33 -0.56 16.89
C GLY A 313 13.29 -1.90 17.61
N GLY A 314 12.86 -1.88 18.88
CA GLY A 314 12.61 -3.09 19.65
C GLY A 314 11.30 -3.77 19.29
N GLU A 315 11.14 -5.01 19.70
CA GLU A 315 9.89 -5.76 19.61
C GLU A 315 9.21 -5.91 20.98
N GLY A 316 7.89 -6.00 20.98
CA GLY A 316 7.11 -6.20 22.20
C GLY A 316 7.26 -7.61 22.77
N ALA A 317 7.13 -7.74 24.10
CA ALA A 317 7.09 -9.04 24.77
C ALA A 317 5.86 -9.85 24.35
N THR A 318 6.00 -11.18 24.34
CA THR A 318 4.90 -12.13 24.11
C THR A 318 4.58 -12.92 25.37
N SER A 319 3.54 -13.73 25.35
CA SER A 319 3.20 -14.65 26.46
C SER A 319 4.30 -15.70 26.72
N THR A 320 5.21 -15.91 25.78
CA THR A 320 6.24 -16.97 25.84
C THR A 320 7.65 -16.43 26.06
N GLY A 321 7.87 -15.11 26.03
CA GLY A 321 9.19 -14.54 26.21
C GLY A 321 9.20 -13.00 26.30
N PRO A 322 10.32 -12.43 26.76
CA PRO A 322 10.52 -10.99 26.78
C PRO A 322 10.58 -10.43 25.35
N GLY A 323 10.39 -9.13 25.21
CA GLY A 323 10.72 -8.41 24.00
C GLY A 323 12.23 -8.34 23.76
N ALA A 324 12.63 -7.82 22.62
CA ALA A 324 14.03 -7.61 22.27
C ALA A 324 14.31 -6.14 21.94
N ASP A 325 15.53 -5.70 22.25
CA ASP A 325 16.03 -4.40 21.84
C ASP A 325 16.24 -4.37 20.32
N GLY A 326 16.18 -3.18 19.72
CA GLY A 326 16.50 -2.99 18.31
C GLY A 326 17.97 -3.32 18.01
N VAL A 327 18.22 -4.10 16.96
CA VAL A 327 19.55 -4.56 16.54
C VAL A 327 19.82 -4.10 15.11
#